data_82ac0381883363e1a39da9264083df66
#
_entry.id   82ac0381883363e1a39da9264083df66
#
_cell.length_a   1.000
_cell.length_b   1.000
_cell.length_c   1.000
_cell.angle_alpha   90.00
_cell.angle_beta   90.00
_cell.angle_gamma   90.00
#
_symmetry.space_group_name_H-M   'P 1'
#
loop_
_entity.id
_entity.type
_entity.pdbx_description
1 polymer ?
#
loop_
_entity_poly.entity_id
_entity_poly.type
_entity_poly.pdbx_seq_one_letter_code
_entity_poly.pdbx_strand_id
1 'polypeptide(L)'
;QSIIRSVKVIDDKVCMGSYMDFGYWEKSDTDKLIYTSLAKELNIKPLEDEQFWNIIDFGEKIIFQSLDRLVITDVGNKQKQFVETENTLLKCYKVDDKIYFQESEKGLYELKSGKPVLICNQKILLDNVVVGIFKVNGRLLILTDKSGFYFLDKNNLTKWKIEGEKNFKNYKIYNSIRLSDGSFALGSISNGFTLIDQYGNTIIELNKSNG
;
A
#
# COMPACT_ATOMS: atom_id res chain seq x y z
N GLN A 1 7.36 25.03 5.56
CA GLN A 1 7.24 24.26 4.32
C GLN A 1 7.15 22.78 4.69
N SER A 2 6.05 22.12 4.38
CA SER A 2 5.84 20.70 4.74
C SER A 2 6.33 19.79 3.60
N ILE A 3 6.96 18.66 3.95
CA ILE A 3 7.41 17.67 2.96
C ILE A 3 6.23 16.77 2.63
N ILE A 4 5.78 16.78 1.38
CA ILE A 4 4.73 15.87 0.89
C ILE A 4 5.34 14.49 0.67
N ARG A 5 4.68 13.45 1.19
CA ARG A 5 5.08 12.04 1.10
C ARG A 5 4.19 11.23 0.17
N SER A 6 2.90 11.56 0.14
CA SER A 6 1.93 10.87 -0.71
C SER A 6 0.92 11.85 -1.28
N VAL A 7 0.46 11.57 -2.50
CA VAL A 7 -0.59 12.32 -3.19
C VAL A 7 -1.51 11.32 -3.87
N LYS A 8 -2.81 11.56 -3.78
CA LYS A 8 -3.83 10.77 -4.47
C LYS A 8 -5.05 11.62 -4.82
N VAL A 9 -5.53 11.49 -6.04
CA VAL A 9 -6.80 12.09 -6.45
C VAL A 9 -7.93 11.14 -6.04
N ILE A 10 -8.89 11.67 -5.30
CA ILE A 10 -10.11 10.97 -4.87
C ILE A 10 -11.26 11.92 -5.17
N ASP A 11 -12.15 11.51 -6.08
CA ASP A 11 -13.21 12.37 -6.66
C ASP A 11 -12.63 13.69 -7.20
N ASP A 12 -13.07 14.81 -6.69
CA ASP A 12 -12.65 16.17 -7.05
C ASP A 12 -11.52 16.72 -6.14
N LYS A 13 -11.02 15.91 -5.20
CA LYS A 13 -10.02 16.30 -4.20
C LYS A 13 -8.64 15.74 -4.52
N VAL A 14 -7.62 16.57 -4.32
CA VAL A 14 -6.22 16.14 -4.34
C VAL A 14 -5.79 15.90 -2.90
N CYS A 15 -5.91 14.66 -2.44
CA CYS A 15 -5.50 14.25 -1.11
C CYS A 15 -3.99 14.22 -0.99
N MET A 16 -3.45 14.67 0.14
CA MET A 16 -2.03 14.63 0.45
C MET A 16 -1.76 14.12 1.85
N GLY A 17 -0.69 13.32 1.96
CA GLY A 17 -0.05 12.99 3.22
C GLY A 17 1.33 13.64 3.29
N SER A 18 1.66 14.23 4.41
CA SER A 18 2.90 14.98 4.60
C SER A 18 3.55 14.70 5.95
N TYR A 19 4.60 15.44 6.26
CA TYR A 19 5.18 15.48 7.60
C TYR A 19 4.23 16.20 8.56
N MET A 20 3.79 15.52 9.60
CA MET A 20 2.93 16.01 10.69
C MET A 20 1.55 16.53 10.27
N ASP A 21 1.12 16.29 9.01
CA ASP A 21 -0.19 16.74 8.52
C ASP A 21 -0.68 15.89 7.35
N PHE A 22 -2.00 15.84 7.18
CA PHE A 22 -2.67 15.24 6.04
C PHE A 22 -4.00 15.93 5.78
N GLY A 23 -4.45 15.88 4.54
CA GLY A 23 -5.67 16.56 4.14
C GLY A 23 -5.86 16.53 2.64
N TYR A 24 -6.57 17.51 2.12
CA TYR A 24 -6.83 17.60 0.68
C TYR A 24 -6.88 19.04 0.19
N TRP A 25 -6.67 19.19 -1.11
CA TRP A 25 -6.92 20.39 -1.87
C TRP A 25 -8.20 20.22 -2.68
N GLU A 26 -9.03 21.21 -2.71
CA GLU A 26 -10.23 21.28 -3.56
C GLU A 26 -10.34 22.66 -4.21
N LYS A 27 -11.08 22.74 -5.30
CA LYS A 27 -11.38 24.02 -5.94
C LYS A 27 -12.51 24.74 -5.21
N SER A 28 -12.31 26.03 -4.96
CA SER A 28 -13.37 26.93 -4.50
C SER A 28 -14.28 27.35 -5.67
N ASP A 29 -15.38 28.00 -5.35
CA ASP A 29 -16.29 28.61 -6.35
C ASP A 29 -15.59 29.62 -7.27
N THR A 30 -14.42 30.13 -6.89
CA THR A 30 -13.59 31.06 -7.67
C THR A 30 -12.41 30.37 -8.37
N ASP A 31 -12.45 29.04 -8.55
CA ASP A 31 -11.39 28.21 -9.16
C ASP A 31 -10.04 28.24 -8.45
N LYS A 32 -9.97 28.75 -7.24
CA LYS A 32 -8.75 28.70 -6.42
C LYS A 32 -8.67 27.40 -5.67
N LEU A 33 -7.47 26.81 -5.62
CA LEU A 33 -7.19 25.64 -4.78
C LEU A 33 -7.10 26.07 -3.31
N ILE A 34 -7.92 25.46 -2.47
CA ILE A 34 -7.94 25.64 -1.03
C ILE A 34 -7.51 24.34 -0.36
N TYR A 35 -6.57 24.44 0.58
CA TYR A 35 -6.12 23.31 1.37
C TYR A 35 -6.95 23.19 2.65
N THR A 36 -7.48 22.00 2.91
CA THR A 36 -8.12 21.61 4.15
C THR A 36 -7.26 20.57 4.87
N SER A 37 -6.72 20.93 6.04
CA SER A 37 -6.03 20.00 6.93
C SER A 37 -7.07 19.16 7.67
N LEU A 38 -7.19 17.87 7.30
CA LEU A 38 -8.05 16.93 8.03
C LEU A 38 -7.54 16.63 9.44
N ALA A 39 -6.23 16.68 9.65
CA ALA A 39 -5.67 16.55 10.98
C ALA A 39 -6.21 17.63 11.92
N LYS A 40 -6.27 18.88 11.46
CA LYS A 40 -6.83 19.99 12.24
C LYS A 40 -8.35 19.93 12.34
N GLU A 41 -9.05 19.71 11.22
CA GLU A 41 -10.51 19.69 11.19
C GLU A 41 -11.10 18.61 12.09
N LEU A 42 -10.48 17.42 12.09
CA LEU A 42 -10.90 16.29 12.92
C LEU A 42 -10.24 16.28 14.30
N ASN A 43 -9.47 17.32 14.64
CA ASN A 43 -8.74 17.42 15.90
C ASN A 43 -7.90 16.15 16.19
N ILE A 44 -7.08 15.77 15.19
CA ILE A 44 -6.14 14.64 15.26
C ILE A 44 -4.77 15.21 15.56
N LYS A 45 -4.19 14.81 16.69
CA LYS A 45 -2.82 15.16 17.04
C LYS A 45 -1.88 14.16 16.37
N PRO A 46 -0.98 14.58 15.47
CA PRO A 46 0.07 13.73 14.94
C PRO A 46 0.98 13.20 16.06
N LEU A 47 1.52 11.99 15.87
CA LEU A 47 2.58 11.47 16.71
C LEU A 47 3.89 12.22 16.44
N GLU A 48 4.90 12.03 17.28
CA GLU A 48 6.22 12.63 17.08
C GLU A 48 6.82 12.18 15.75
N ASP A 49 7.23 13.15 14.92
CA ASP A 49 7.80 12.92 13.58
C ASP A 49 6.94 12.09 12.62
N GLU A 50 5.63 12.02 12.84
CA GLU A 50 4.71 11.22 12.03
C GLU A 50 4.67 11.70 10.58
N GLN A 51 4.79 10.75 9.66
CA GLN A 51 4.78 11.01 8.23
C GLN A 51 3.78 10.09 7.53
N PHE A 52 2.93 10.66 6.67
CA PHE A 52 1.85 9.92 6.00
C PHE A 52 2.29 9.51 4.59
N TRP A 53 2.69 8.23 4.45
CA TRP A 53 3.34 7.68 3.26
C TRP A 53 2.39 7.11 2.22
N ASN A 54 1.15 6.84 2.58
CA ASN A 54 0.18 6.22 1.68
C ASN A 54 -1.23 6.75 1.95
N ILE A 55 -2.04 6.82 0.89
CA ILE A 55 -3.43 7.26 0.93
C ILE A 55 -4.27 6.22 0.21
N ILE A 56 -5.33 5.75 0.85
CA ILE A 56 -6.23 4.77 0.28
C ILE A 56 -7.64 5.35 0.24
N ASP A 57 -8.21 5.35 -0.95
CA ASP A 57 -9.62 5.58 -1.16
C ASP A 57 -10.40 4.33 -0.74
N PHE A 58 -11.28 4.49 0.25
CA PHE A 58 -12.09 3.41 0.80
C PHE A 58 -13.58 3.79 0.82
N GLY A 59 -14.11 4.21 -0.32
CA GLY A 59 -15.48 4.67 -0.49
C GLY A 59 -15.70 6.03 0.19
N GLU A 60 -16.65 6.10 1.14
CA GLU A 60 -16.91 7.34 1.90
C GLU A 60 -15.77 7.71 2.86
N LYS A 61 -14.76 6.83 2.99
CA LYS A 61 -13.63 7.01 3.91
C LYS A 61 -12.33 7.16 3.15
N ILE A 62 -11.42 7.92 3.73
CA ILE A 62 -10.03 8.02 3.28
C ILE A 62 -9.13 7.49 4.39
N ILE A 63 -8.21 6.61 4.03
CA ILE A 63 -7.23 6.06 4.96
C ILE A 63 -5.88 6.70 4.68
N PHE A 64 -5.32 7.36 5.67
CA PHE A 64 -3.96 7.88 5.68
C PHE A 64 -3.09 6.94 6.50
N GLN A 65 -2.01 6.48 5.92
CA GLN A 65 -1.09 5.54 6.55
C GLN A 65 0.22 6.23 6.93
N SER A 66 0.59 6.14 8.20
CA SER A 66 1.96 6.36 8.68
C SER A 66 2.68 5.02 8.93
N LEU A 67 3.89 5.07 9.50
CA LEU A 67 4.60 3.87 9.94
C LEU A 67 4.10 3.35 11.30
N ASP A 68 3.29 4.15 11.99
CA ASP A 68 2.83 3.88 13.35
C ASP A 68 1.35 3.47 13.39
N ARG A 69 0.55 3.95 12.42
CA ARG A 69 -0.90 3.71 12.43
C ARG A 69 -1.57 3.94 11.08
N LEU A 70 -2.81 3.44 10.97
CA LEU A 70 -3.77 3.90 9.97
C LEU A 70 -4.70 4.94 10.61
N VAL A 71 -4.89 6.06 9.95
CA VAL A 71 -5.90 7.06 10.29
C VAL A 71 -7.01 6.95 9.26
N ILE A 72 -8.16 6.44 9.69
CA ILE A 72 -9.35 6.27 8.85
C ILE A 72 -10.26 7.47 9.11
N THR A 73 -10.50 8.26 8.09
CA THR A 73 -11.33 9.47 8.19
C THR A 73 -12.60 9.31 7.37
N ASP A 74 -13.73 9.69 7.96
CA ASP A 74 -14.98 9.92 7.26
C ASP A 74 -15.21 11.44 7.21
N VAL A 75 -14.94 12.02 6.05
CA VAL A 75 -14.97 13.49 5.89
C VAL A 75 -16.40 14.02 6.01
N GLY A 76 -17.39 13.32 5.42
CA GLY A 76 -18.80 13.73 5.44
C GLY A 76 -19.39 13.73 6.84
N ASN A 77 -19.10 12.72 7.64
CA ASN A 77 -19.60 12.58 9.00
C ASN A 77 -18.67 13.14 10.08
N LYS A 78 -17.53 13.71 9.70
CA LYS A 78 -16.48 14.22 10.61
C LYS A 78 -16.03 13.19 11.64
N GLN A 79 -15.94 11.93 11.21
CA GLN A 79 -15.53 10.82 12.09
C GLN A 79 -14.09 10.41 11.80
N LYS A 80 -13.45 9.88 12.83
CA LYS A 80 -12.10 9.33 12.75
C LYS A 80 -12.01 8.01 13.50
N GLN A 81 -11.14 7.12 13.01
CA GLN A 81 -10.77 5.89 13.69
C GLN A 81 -9.28 5.65 13.51
N PHE A 82 -8.64 5.09 14.54
CA PHE A 82 -7.22 4.71 14.48
C PHE A 82 -7.09 3.19 14.49
N VAL A 83 -6.11 2.70 13.74
CA VAL A 83 -5.61 1.34 13.86
C VAL A 83 -4.13 1.45 14.16
N GLU A 84 -3.78 1.28 15.41
CA GLU A 84 -2.41 1.33 15.90
C GLU A 84 -1.78 -0.06 15.85
N THR A 85 -0.47 -0.12 15.63
CA THR A 85 0.32 -1.35 15.60
C THR A 85 1.38 -1.30 16.69
N GLU A 86 1.82 -2.46 17.16
CA GLU A 86 2.90 -2.55 18.15
C GLU A 86 4.27 -2.31 17.49
N ASN A 87 4.40 -2.78 16.24
CA ASN A 87 5.62 -2.64 15.44
C ASN A 87 5.32 -1.76 14.21
N THR A 88 6.34 -1.53 13.40
CA THR A 88 6.20 -0.70 12.19
C THR A 88 5.14 -1.25 11.23
N LEU A 89 4.20 -0.41 10.86
CA LEU A 89 3.24 -0.66 9.80
C LEU A 89 3.93 -0.42 8.45
N LEU A 90 4.20 -1.50 7.71
CA LEU A 90 5.04 -1.43 6.51
C LEU A 90 4.32 -0.83 5.31
N LYS A 91 3.24 -1.44 4.85
CA LYS A 91 2.42 -0.92 3.76
C LYS A 91 1.00 -1.46 3.83
N CYS A 92 0.05 -0.63 3.43
CA CYS A 92 -1.37 -0.91 3.39
C CYS A 92 -1.86 -1.00 1.94
N TYR A 93 -2.78 -1.93 1.68
CA TYR A 93 -3.32 -2.23 0.35
C TYR A 93 -4.83 -2.32 0.39
N LYS A 94 -5.49 -1.77 -0.64
CA LYS A 94 -6.90 -2.06 -0.94
C LYS A 94 -6.96 -3.12 -2.03
N VAL A 95 -7.68 -4.20 -1.75
CA VAL A 95 -8.00 -5.25 -2.73
C VAL A 95 -9.51 -5.46 -2.69
N ASP A 96 -10.19 -5.08 -3.74
CA ASP A 96 -11.66 -4.93 -3.80
C ASP A 96 -12.16 -3.98 -2.69
N ASP A 97 -13.02 -4.47 -1.82
CA ASP A 97 -13.61 -3.76 -0.66
C ASP A 97 -12.90 -4.05 0.66
N LYS A 98 -11.70 -4.62 0.62
CA LYS A 98 -10.92 -5.02 1.80
C LYS A 98 -9.61 -4.29 1.90
N ILE A 99 -9.20 -4.05 3.13
CA ILE A 99 -7.92 -3.43 3.46
C ILE A 99 -7.01 -4.47 4.10
N TYR A 100 -5.81 -4.57 3.57
CA TYR A 100 -4.74 -5.43 4.07
C TYR A 100 -3.52 -4.59 4.44
N PHE A 101 -2.82 -4.96 5.49
CA PHE A 101 -1.56 -4.31 5.85
C PHE A 101 -0.61 -5.30 6.51
N GLN A 102 0.67 -5.05 6.37
CA GLN A 102 1.71 -5.82 7.04
C GLN A 102 2.25 -5.04 8.23
N GLU A 103 2.28 -5.69 9.38
CA GLU A 103 3.02 -5.24 10.56
C GLU A 103 4.35 -6.01 10.63
N SER A 104 5.45 -5.28 10.80
CA SER A 104 6.79 -5.88 10.89
C SER A 104 6.86 -6.90 12.01
N GLU A 105 7.48 -8.05 11.74
CA GLU A 105 7.68 -9.17 12.70
C GLU A 105 6.39 -9.83 13.23
N LYS A 106 5.21 -9.36 12.82
CA LYS A 106 3.92 -9.92 13.24
C LYS A 106 3.20 -10.65 12.10
N GLY A 107 3.24 -10.10 10.88
CA GLY A 107 2.64 -10.72 9.70
C GLY A 107 1.65 -9.82 8.94
N LEU A 108 0.74 -10.47 8.22
CA LEU A 108 -0.25 -9.82 7.39
C LEU A 108 -1.63 -9.82 8.07
N TYR A 109 -2.25 -8.65 8.08
CA TYR A 109 -3.56 -8.40 8.66
C TYR A 109 -4.59 -8.00 7.61
N GLU A 110 -5.84 -8.33 7.85
CA GLU A 110 -7.03 -7.78 7.17
C GLU A 110 -7.77 -6.86 8.16
N LEU A 111 -8.19 -5.70 7.70
CA LEU A 111 -9.04 -4.80 8.48
C LEU A 111 -10.49 -5.25 8.39
N LYS A 112 -11.05 -5.81 9.45
CA LYS A 112 -12.45 -6.26 9.52
C LYS A 112 -13.25 -5.40 10.50
N SER A 113 -14.28 -4.74 9.99
CA SER A 113 -15.10 -3.82 10.80
C SER A 113 -14.26 -2.83 11.63
N GLY A 114 -13.20 -2.31 11.00
CA GLY A 114 -12.29 -1.35 11.62
C GLY A 114 -11.27 -1.95 12.60
N LYS A 115 -11.21 -3.27 12.77
CA LYS A 115 -10.26 -3.95 13.66
C LYS A 115 -9.25 -4.77 12.87
N PRO A 116 -7.97 -4.78 13.26
CA PRO A 116 -6.96 -5.64 12.67
C PRO A 116 -7.21 -7.11 13.01
N VAL A 117 -7.22 -7.98 12.00
CA VAL A 117 -7.33 -9.43 12.16
C VAL A 117 -6.13 -10.06 11.47
N LEU A 118 -5.27 -10.75 12.20
CA LEU A 118 -4.13 -11.46 11.66
C LEU A 118 -4.62 -12.58 10.73
N ILE A 119 -4.16 -12.59 9.48
CA ILE A 119 -4.54 -13.57 8.46
C ILE A 119 -3.39 -14.49 8.05
N CYS A 120 -2.14 -14.06 8.24
CA CYS A 120 -0.95 -14.89 7.97
C CYS A 120 0.27 -14.37 8.72
N ASN A 121 0.95 -15.27 9.45
CA ASN A 121 2.20 -15.01 10.15
C ASN A 121 3.30 -16.02 9.80
N GLN A 122 3.22 -16.61 8.61
CA GLN A 122 4.28 -17.53 8.17
C GLN A 122 5.62 -16.81 8.03
N LYS A 123 6.70 -17.52 8.35
CA LYS A 123 8.07 -17.01 8.35
C LYS A 123 8.44 -16.21 7.11
N ILE A 124 7.92 -16.59 5.94
CA ILE A 124 8.18 -15.88 4.69
C ILE A 124 7.69 -14.42 4.73
N LEU A 125 6.57 -14.12 5.42
CA LEU A 125 6.07 -12.76 5.60
C LEU A 125 6.77 -12.02 6.75
N LEU A 126 7.32 -12.74 7.72
CA LEU A 126 8.09 -12.14 8.80
C LEU A 126 9.49 -11.71 8.32
N ASP A 127 10.07 -12.48 7.38
CA ASP A 127 11.42 -12.24 6.84
C ASP A 127 11.44 -11.30 5.61
N ASN A 128 10.27 -10.96 5.03
CA ASN A 128 10.17 -10.19 3.79
C ASN A 128 9.11 -9.08 3.90
N VAL A 129 9.32 -8.02 3.16
CA VAL A 129 8.33 -6.95 3.00
C VAL A 129 7.34 -7.32 1.90
N VAL A 130 6.05 -7.22 2.19
CA VAL A 130 4.99 -7.31 1.17
C VAL A 130 5.02 -6.04 0.34
N VAL A 131 5.18 -6.17 -0.97
CA VAL A 131 5.27 -5.06 -1.93
C VAL A 131 4.12 -5.06 -2.95
N GLY A 132 3.23 -6.02 -2.85
CA GLY A 132 2.00 -6.09 -3.64
C GLY A 132 1.03 -7.13 -3.08
N ILE A 133 -0.26 -6.82 -3.14
CA ILE A 133 -1.35 -7.75 -2.86
C ILE A 133 -2.38 -7.60 -3.97
N PHE A 134 -2.72 -8.71 -4.62
CA PHE A 134 -3.61 -8.74 -5.77
C PHE A 134 -4.66 -9.82 -5.61
N LYS A 135 -5.80 -9.66 -6.28
CA LYS A 135 -6.78 -10.73 -6.42
C LYS A 135 -6.64 -11.40 -7.78
N VAL A 136 -6.35 -12.68 -7.79
CA VAL A 136 -6.19 -13.49 -9.00
C VAL A 136 -7.04 -14.75 -8.86
N ASN A 137 -7.98 -14.94 -9.76
CA ASN A 137 -8.92 -16.10 -9.76
C ASN A 137 -9.58 -16.33 -8.38
N GLY A 138 -10.02 -15.23 -7.73
CA GLY A 138 -10.69 -15.28 -6.42
C GLY A 138 -9.77 -15.47 -5.21
N ARG A 139 -8.46 -15.67 -5.42
CA ARG A 139 -7.45 -15.86 -4.36
C ARG A 139 -6.58 -14.62 -4.18
N LEU A 140 -6.06 -14.41 -2.99
CA LEU A 140 -5.05 -13.39 -2.76
C LEU A 140 -3.68 -13.88 -3.26
N LEU A 141 -3.05 -13.07 -4.09
CA LEU A 141 -1.67 -13.23 -4.53
C LEU A 141 -0.83 -12.15 -3.86
N ILE A 142 0.16 -12.56 -3.10
CA ILE A 142 1.06 -11.70 -2.33
C ILE A 142 2.41 -11.69 -3.00
N LEU A 143 2.94 -10.50 -3.28
CA LEU A 143 4.31 -10.32 -3.75
C LEU A 143 5.17 -9.80 -2.60
N THR A 144 6.29 -10.46 -2.38
CA THR A 144 7.32 -10.05 -1.42
C THR A 144 8.52 -9.42 -2.12
N ASP A 145 9.26 -8.59 -1.41
CA ASP A 145 10.39 -7.82 -1.95
C ASP A 145 11.56 -8.67 -2.47
N LYS A 146 11.80 -9.87 -1.90
CA LYS A 146 12.95 -10.73 -2.24
C LYS A 146 12.58 -12.15 -2.62
N SER A 147 11.40 -12.62 -2.19
CA SER A 147 11.04 -14.03 -2.30
C SER A 147 9.93 -14.31 -3.31
N GLY A 148 9.48 -13.27 -4.06
CA GLY A 148 8.51 -13.38 -5.16
C GLY A 148 7.08 -13.61 -4.69
N PHE A 149 6.29 -14.32 -5.50
CA PHE A 149 4.85 -14.41 -5.36
C PHE A 149 4.38 -15.65 -4.60
N TYR A 150 3.30 -15.47 -3.82
CA TYR A 150 2.66 -16.53 -3.06
C TYR A 150 1.14 -16.37 -3.10
N PHE A 151 0.41 -17.45 -3.38
CA PHE A 151 -1.02 -17.50 -3.14
C PHE A 151 -1.29 -17.73 -1.67
N LEU A 152 -2.15 -16.92 -1.07
CA LEU A 152 -2.65 -17.11 0.29
C LEU A 152 -3.97 -17.89 0.24
N ASP A 153 -4.01 -19.02 0.94
CA ASP A 153 -5.23 -19.78 1.21
C ASP A 153 -5.35 -20.01 2.72
N LYS A 154 -6.34 -19.35 3.35
CA LYS A 154 -6.48 -19.25 4.81
C LYS A 154 -5.18 -18.65 5.41
N ASN A 155 -4.39 -19.49 6.12
CA ASN A 155 -3.09 -19.09 6.69
C ASN A 155 -1.90 -19.75 5.95
N ASN A 156 -2.13 -20.40 4.80
CA ASN A 156 -1.09 -21.10 4.06
C ASN A 156 -0.65 -20.32 2.83
N LEU A 157 0.67 -20.19 2.65
CA LEU A 157 1.30 -19.58 1.50
C LEU A 157 1.82 -20.66 0.56
N THR A 158 1.30 -20.65 -0.67
CA THR A 158 1.78 -21.53 -1.73
C THR A 158 2.53 -20.71 -2.76
N LYS A 159 3.79 -21.07 -3.00
CA LYS A 159 4.64 -20.37 -3.95
C LYS A 159 4.06 -20.41 -5.37
N TRP A 160 3.93 -19.25 -6.01
CA TRP A 160 3.75 -19.17 -7.44
C TRP A 160 5.10 -18.90 -8.10
N LYS A 161 5.64 -19.93 -8.76
CA LYS A 161 6.92 -19.85 -9.46
C LYS A 161 6.76 -19.06 -10.74
N ILE A 162 7.60 -18.07 -10.93
CA ILE A 162 7.67 -17.26 -12.15
C ILE A 162 9.07 -17.29 -12.75
N GLU A 163 9.18 -16.95 -14.03
CA GLU A 163 10.45 -16.77 -14.70
C GLU A 163 11.23 -15.59 -14.09
N GLY A 164 12.56 -15.66 -14.07
CA GLY A 164 13.40 -14.56 -13.57
C GLY A 164 13.36 -14.32 -12.05
N GLU A 165 12.55 -15.04 -11.30
CA GLU A 165 12.40 -14.86 -9.84
C GLU A 165 13.71 -14.94 -9.05
N LYS A 166 14.68 -15.72 -9.53
CA LYS A 166 16.00 -15.86 -8.89
C LYS A 166 16.71 -14.51 -8.72
N ASN A 167 16.39 -13.56 -9.57
CA ASN A 167 16.98 -12.24 -9.58
C ASN A 167 16.42 -11.32 -8.47
N PHE A 168 15.21 -11.58 -7.94
CA PHE A 168 14.58 -10.73 -6.93
C PHE A 168 15.39 -10.64 -5.63
N LYS A 169 16.16 -11.68 -5.30
CA LYS A 169 17.07 -11.65 -4.16
C LYS A 169 18.19 -10.59 -4.31
N ASN A 170 18.58 -10.32 -5.54
CA ASN A 170 19.70 -9.43 -5.84
C ASN A 170 19.28 -7.96 -5.91
N TYR A 171 18.04 -7.67 -6.35
CA TYR A 171 17.60 -6.30 -6.59
C TYR A 171 16.23 -5.95 -6.03
N LYS A 172 15.86 -6.46 -4.92
CA LYS A 172 14.68 -6.07 -4.13
C LYS A 172 13.57 -5.37 -4.94
N ILE A 173 12.43 -6.01 -5.12
CA ILE A 173 11.23 -5.34 -5.64
C ILE A 173 10.79 -4.30 -4.61
N TYR A 174 10.53 -3.09 -5.07
CA TYR A 174 10.12 -1.97 -4.22
C TYR A 174 8.63 -1.65 -4.36
N ASN A 175 8.11 -1.73 -5.58
CA ASN A 175 6.71 -1.46 -5.86
C ASN A 175 6.21 -2.35 -6.99
N SER A 176 4.89 -2.54 -7.04
CA SER A 176 4.26 -3.38 -8.05
C SER A 176 2.84 -2.94 -8.32
N ILE A 177 2.39 -3.20 -9.55
CA ILE A 177 1.03 -2.97 -9.97
C ILE A 177 0.58 -4.11 -10.88
N ARG A 178 -0.68 -4.52 -10.76
CA ARG A 178 -1.32 -5.40 -11.74
C ARG A 178 -2.02 -4.56 -12.79
N LEU A 179 -1.75 -4.83 -14.07
CA LEU A 179 -2.35 -4.13 -15.19
C LEU A 179 -3.70 -4.73 -15.57
N SER A 180 -4.46 -4.03 -16.42
CA SER A 180 -5.80 -4.44 -16.83
C SER A 180 -5.82 -5.72 -17.67
N ASP A 181 -4.74 -6.04 -18.37
CA ASP A 181 -4.56 -7.29 -19.13
C ASP A 181 -4.16 -8.49 -18.23
N GLY A 182 -4.01 -8.26 -16.92
CA GLY A 182 -3.62 -9.26 -15.95
C GLY A 182 -2.13 -9.43 -15.74
N SER A 183 -1.28 -8.73 -16.49
CA SER A 183 0.16 -8.70 -16.31
C SER A 183 0.57 -7.92 -15.05
N PHE A 184 1.81 -8.07 -14.61
CA PHE A 184 2.35 -7.42 -13.42
C PHE A 184 3.59 -6.60 -13.79
N ALA A 185 3.54 -5.32 -13.44
CA ALA A 185 4.67 -4.40 -13.54
C ALA A 185 5.39 -4.31 -12.19
N LEU A 186 6.67 -4.61 -12.18
CA LEU A 186 7.50 -4.71 -10.98
C LEU A 186 8.64 -3.69 -11.09
N GLY A 187 8.69 -2.76 -10.16
CA GLY A 187 9.79 -1.79 -10.04
C GLY A 187 10.76 -2.24 -8.94
N SER A 188 12.05 -2.21 -9.23
CA SER A 188 13.11 -2.50 -8.26
C SER A 188 13.89 -1.25 -7.88
N ILE A 189 14.62 -1.30 -6.75
CA ILE A 189 15.45 -0.16 -6.30
C ILE A 189 16.67 0.02 -7.19
N SER A 190 17.29 -1.07 -7.64
CA SER A 190 18.61 -1.03 -8.29
C SER A 190 18.67 -1.63 -9.69
N ASN A 191 17.62 -2.31 -10.15
CA ASN A 191 17.62 -3.03 -11.44
C ASN A 191 16.48 -2.63 -12.37
N GLY A 192 15.89 -1.43 -12.16
CA GLY A 192 14.88 -0.90 -13.07
C GLY A 192 13.53 -1.60 -12.97
N PHE A 193 13.01 -2.09 -14.09
CA PHE A 193 11.62 -2.49 -14.26
C PHE A 193 11.52 -3.86 -14.94
N THR A 194 10.59 -4.69 -14.45
CA THR A 194 10.25 -5.98 -15.06
C THR A 194 8.73 -6.06 -15.29
N LEU A 195 8.32 -6.43 -16.48
CA LEU A 195 6.95 -6.76 -16.82
C LEU A 195 6.84 -8.28 -17.01
N ILE A 196 5.93 -8.89 -16.28
CA ILE A 196 5.60 -10.32 -16.41
C ILE A 196 4.14 -10.49 -16.80
N ASP A 197 3.86 -11.53 -17.60
CA ASP A 197 2.49 -11.86 -17.97
C ASP A 197 1.70 -12.51 -16.80
N GLN A 198 0.42 -12.76 -17.03
CA GLN A 198 -0.46 -13.40 -16.05
C GLN A 198 -0.08 -14.86 -15.73
N TYR A 199 0.83 -15.47 -16.49
CA TYR A 199 1.33 -16.84 -16.31
C TYR A 199 2.69 -16.86 -15.60
N GLY A 200 3.33 -15.70 -15.44
CA GLY A 200 4.63 -15.55 -14.78
C GLY A 200 5.82 -15.55 -15.72
N ASN A 201 5.60 -15.45 -17.05
CA ASN A 201 6.68 -15.31 -18.03
C ASN A 201 7.12 -13.85 -18.13
N THR A 202 8.42 -13.61 -18.29
CA THR A 202 8.97 -12.28 -18.50
C THR A 202 8.65 -11.76 -19.88
N ILE A 203 7.94 -10.62 -19.98
CA ILE A 203 7.66 -9.92 -21.24
C ILE A 203 8.78 -8.92 -21.55
N ILE A 204 9.14 -8.11 -20.55
CA ILE A 204 10.14 -7.05 -20.68
C ILE A 204 10.94 -6.99 -19.38
N GLU A 205 12.25 -6.81 -19.51
CA GLU A 205 13.14 -6.41 -18.42
C GLU A 205 13.98 -5.22 -18.89
N LEU A 206 13.79 -4.05 -18.23
CA LEU A 206 14.54 -2.82 -18.50
C LEU A 206 15.44 -2.54 -17.30
N ASN A 207 16.73 -2.50 -17.53
CA ASN A 207 17.75 -2.19 -16.53
C ASN A 207 18.83 -1.28 -17.11
N LYS A 208 19.83 -0.90 -16.32
CA LYS A 208 20.90 0.01 -16.77
C LYS A 208 21.72 -0.50 -17.97
N SER A 209 21.65 -1.79 -18.27
CA SER A 209 22.45 -2.38 -19.38
C SER A 209 21.68 -2.50 -20.67
N ASN A 210 20.34 -2.43 -20.65
CA ASN A 210 19.49 -2.66 -21.83
C ASN A 210 18.34 -1.64 -22.00
N GLY A 211 18.33 -0.54 -21.21
CA GLY A 211 17.30 0.52 -21.29
C GLY A 211 17.85 1.90 -21.05
#